data_161c2858c822eb321e8622082740a29c
#
_entry.id   161c2858c822eb321e8622082740a29c
#
_cell.length_a   1.000
_cell.length_b   1.000
_cell.length_c   1.000
_cell.angle_alpha   90.00
_cell.angle_beta   90.00
_cell.angle_gamma   90.00
#
_symmetry.space_group_name_H-M   'P 1'
#
loop_
_entity.id
_entity.type
_entity.pdbx_description
1 polymer ?
#
loop_
_entity_poly.entity_id
_entity_poly.type
_entity_poly.pdbx_seq_one_letter_code
_entity_poly.pdbx_strand_id
1 'polypeptide(L)'
;IRPLIPLLIAAGILLGGNGLQGTLIALRGAQEGFAPSTIGLMGTAYFGGFLLGCLAISRIMKAVGHVRAFSALAAIASAGTLLLVLMIDPATWSAIRFASGFCFAGLFTVIESWLNSGVANRDRARVLAFYRIIDIGAVTGAQFLIPVFGADGFSVFAVMSIMITLSLVPVSLGDRSNPVPPADVRLDLGRVWRISPVGVIGCVAVGITNSAFRTLSPVYAEQIGMSVTNVVTFVSAGIVGGALIQYPLGYLSDRWERRAVLLLTTAGALGAALALVFFAGSGPLANFVLVFIFGAFAMPLFSLSAAHANDRA
;
A
#
# COMPACT_ATOMS: atom_id res chain seq x y z
N ILE A 1 -24.13 -7.64 -3.70
CA ILE A 1 -22.95 -6.99 -4.34
C ILE A 1 -23.37 -5.73 -5.10
N ARG A 2 -24.55 -5.68 -5.82
CA ARG A 2 -24.96 -4.51 -6.60
C ARG A 2 -24.87 -3.16 -5.87
N PRO A 3 -25.35 -2.99 -4.63
CA PRO A 3 -25.25 -1.70 -3.93
C PRO A 3 -23.81 -1.27 -3.58
N LEU A 4 -22.85 -2.19 -3.59
CA LEU A 4 -21.44 -1.89 -3.29
C LEU A 4 -20.60 -1.56 -4.54
N ILE A 5 -21.16 -1.69 -5.75
CA ILE A 5 -20.43 -1.41 -6.99
C ILE A 5 -19.84 0.02 -7.00
N PRO A 6 -20.61 1.09 -6.66
CA PRO A 6 -20.03 2.43 -6.62
C PRO A 6 -18.83 2.56 -5.65
N LEU A 7 -18.93 1.92 -4.50
CA LEU A 7 -17.86 1.93 -3.51
C LEU A 7 -16.61 1.17 -4.00
N LEU A 8 -16.79 0.03 -4.67
CA LEU A 8 -15.68 -0.73 -5.25
C LEU A 8 -14.99 0.03 -6.41
N ILE A 9 -15.76 0.77 -7.21
CA ILE A 9 -15.22 1.66 -8.26
C ILE A 9 -14.42 2.80 -7.61
N ALA A 10 -14.98 3.47 -6.60
CA ALA A 10 -14.28 4.50 -5.85
C ALA A 10 -12.98 3.99 -5.26
N ALA A 11 -13.03 2.79 -4.65
CA ALA A 11 -11.85 2.13 -4.08
C ALA A 11 -10.79 1.86 -5.16
N GLY A 12 -11.17 1.30 -6.31
CA GLY A 12 -10.23 1.04 -7.40
C GLY A 12 -9.54 2.29 -7.92
N ILE A 13 -10.29 3.37 -8.14
CA ILE A 13 -9.73 4.65 -8.59
C ILE A 13 -8.78 5.23 -7.53
N LEU A 14 -9.18 5.24 -6.26
CA LEU A 14 -8.38 5.74 -5.14
C LEU A 14 -7.10 4.95 -4.94
N LEU A 15 -7.21 3.61 -4.94
CA LEU A 15 -6.07 2.69 -4.77
C LEU A 15 -5.07 2.83 -5.92
N GLY A 16 -5.55 3.00 -7.16
CA GLY A 16 -4.70 3.30 -8.30
C GLY A 16 -3.91 4.60 -8.11
N GLY A 17 -4.58 5.68 -7.70
CA GLY A 17 -3.92 6.95 -7.39
C GLY A 17 -2.87 6.84 -6.28
N ASN A 18 -3.19 6.12 -5.20
CA ASN A 18 -2.23 5.87 -4.10
C ASN A 18 -1.05 4.99 -4.54
N GLY A 19 -1.33 3.97 -5.38
CA GLY A 19 -0.29 3.08 -5.89
C GLY A 19 0.76 3.80 -6.72
N LEU A 20 0.32 4.74 -7.58
CA LEU A 20 1.21 5.61 -8.35
C LEU A 20 2.15 6.44 -7.47
N GLN A 21 1.65 6.96 -6.35
CA GLN A 21 2.33 7.96 -5.56
C GLN A 21 3.70 7.51 -5.06
N GLY A 22 3.83 6.27 -4.59
CA GLY A 22 5.10 5.74 -4.07
C GLY A 22 6.20 5.71 -5.13
N THR A 23 5.89 5.11 -6.26
CA THR A 23 6.85 4.96 -7.39
C THR A 23 7.17 6.31 -8.04
N LEU A 24 6.16 7.14 -8.24
CA LEU A 24 6.34 8.46 -8.85
C LEU A 24 7.25 9.37 -8.02
N ILE A 25 7.02 9.43 -6.69
CA ILE A 25 7.83 10.26 -5.79
C ILE A 25 9.27 9.75 -5.74
N ALA A 26 9.47 8.45 -5.76
CA ALA A 26 10.81 7.88 -5.77
C ALA A 26 11.57 8.22 -7.05
N LEU A 27 10.95 8.03 -8.23
CA LEU A 27 11.51 8.38 -9.53
C LEU A 27 11.76 9.89 -9.65
N ARG A 28 10.75 10.70 -9.36
CA ARG A 28 10.87 12.16 -9.45
C ARG A 28 11.91 12.69 -8.47
N GLY A 29 11.93 12.19 -7.23
CA GLY A 29 12.94 12.60 -6.24
C GLY A 29 14.37 12.28 -6.69
N ALA A 30 14.57 11.12 -7.32
CA ALA A 30 15.87 10.76 -7.88
C ALA A 30 16.26 11.69 -9.04
N GLN A 31 15.32 12.03 -9.95
CA GLN A 31 15.53 12.98 -11.04
C GLN A 31 15.85 14.41 -10.55
N GLU A 32 15.26 14.83 -9.42
CA GLU A 32 15.57 16.11 -8.76
C GLU A 32 16.88 16.06 -7.96
N GLY A 33 17.60 14.93 -7.99
CA GLY A 33 18.90 14.77 -7.32
C GLY A 33 18.78 14.53 -5.81
N PHE A 34 17.62 14.13 -5.29
CA PHE A 34 17.48 13.81 -3.88
C PHE A 34 18.24 12.53 -3.54
N ALA A 35 18.97 12.55 -2.43
CA ALA A 35 19.68 11.36 -1.97
C ALA A 35 18.69 10.22 -1.66
N PRO A 36 19.07 8.94 -1.90
CA PRO A 36 18.22 7.78 -1.58
C PRO A 36 17.75 7.76 -0.12
N SER A 37 18.59 8.23 0.81
CA SER A 37 18.21 8.39 2.23
C SER A 37 17.09 9.41 2.44
N THR A 38 17.08 10.49 1.70
CA THR A 38 16.01 11.51 1.72
C THR A 38 14.71 10.95 1.19
N ILE A 39 14.76 10.22 0.08
CA ILE A 39 13.60 9.52 -0.49
C ILE A 39 13.07 8.48 0.51
N GLY A 40 13.95 7.73 1.17
CA GLY A 40 13.60 6.80 2.25
C GLY A 40 12.90 7.49 3.43
N LEU A 41 13.36 8.69 3.81
CA LEU A 41 12.72 9.51 4.86
C LEU A 41 11.31 9.94 4.46
N MET A 42 11.07 10.29 3.20
CA MET A 42 9.73 10.61 2.68
C MET A 42 8.79 9.41 2.78
N GLY A 43 9.30 8.19 2.51
CA GLY A 43 8.57 6.95 2.74
C GLY A 43 8.23 6.73 4.23
N THR A 44 9.21 6.95 5.11
CA THR A 44 9.01 6.88 6.56
C THR A 44 7.98 7.90 7.04
N ALA A 45 8.02 9.14 6.55
CA ALA A 45 7.04 10.17 6.84
C ALA A 45 5.62 9.74 6.45
N TYR A 46 5.44 9.14 5.26
CA TYR A 46 4.16 8.60 4.83
C TYR A 46 3.61 7.54 5.80
N PHE A 47 4.41 6.56 6.20
CA PHE A 47 3.97 5.52 7.12
C PHE A 47 3.76 6.04 8.54
N GLY A 48 4.51 7.06 8.97
CA GLY A 48 4.26 7.78 10.23
C GLY A 48 2.90 8.48 10.22
N GLY A 49 2.57 9.19 9.15
CA GLY A 49 1.26 9.77 8.94
C GLY A 49 0.15 8.73 8.88
N PHE A 50 0.40 7.62 8.18
CA PHE A 50 -0.54 6.51 8.07
C PHE A 50 -0.87 5.90 9.44
N LEU A 51 0.13 5.67 10.28
CA LEU A 51 -0.06 5.17 11.64
C LEU A 51 -0.91 6.14 12.47
N LEU A 52 -0.61 7.43 12.43
CA LEU A 52 -1.40 8.44 13.13
C LEU A 52 -2.84 8.48 12.60
N GLY A 53 -3.03 8.36 11.29
CA GLY A 53 -4.34 8.26 10.65
C GLY A 53 -5.16 7.07 11.17
N CYS A 54 -4.55 5.89 11.26
CA CYS A 54 -5.21 4.70 11.83
C CYS A 54 -5.70 4.92 13.27
N LEU A 55 -4.99 5.71 14.06
CA LEU A 55 -5.36 6.00 15.46
C LEU A 55 -6.45 7.07 15.57
N ALA A 56 -6.47 8.03 14.64
CA ALA A 56 -7.34 9.20 14.72
C ALA A 56 -8.68 9.04 13.97
N ILE A 57 -8.71 8.22 12.91
CA ILE A 57 -9.83 8.22 11.97
C ILE A 57 -11.17 7.82 12.57
N SER A 58 -11.20 6.87 13.52
CA SER A 58 -12.42 6.47 14.18
C SER A 58 -13.11 7.64 14.87
N ARG A 59 -12.33 8.53 15.51
CA ARG A 59 -12.85 9.74 16.17
C ARG A 59 -13.38 10.74 15.14
N ILE A 60 -12.66 10.93 14.03
CA ILE A 60 -13.08 11.82 12.93
C ILE A 60 -14.41 11.31 12.35
N MET A 61 -14.51 10.01 12.02
CA MET A 61 -15.75 9.43 11.49
C MET A 61 -16.93 9.54 12.44
N LYS A 62 -16.71 9.40 13.74
CA LYS A 62 -17.75 9.61 14.77
C LYS A 62 -18.25 11.05 14.79
N ALA A 63 -17.35 12.02 14.58
CA ALA A 63 -17.68 13.44 14.64
C ALA A 63 -18.40 13.95 13.40
N VAL A 64 -17.94 13.55 12.19
CA VAL A 64 -18.42 14.15 10.92
C VAL A 64 -19.13 13.15 9.98
N GLY A 65 -19.09 11.86 10.27
CA GLY A 65 -19.64 10.79 9.43
C GLY A 65 -18.70 10.37 8.29
N HIS A 66 -19.01 9.24 7.64
CA HIS A 66 -18.15 8.59 6.66
C HIS A 66 -17.94 9.43 5.39
N VAL A 67 -19.03 9.94 4.77
CA VAL A 67 -18.97 10.71 3.52
C VAL A 67 -18.15 11.99 3.67
N ARG A 68 -18.39 12.74 4.75
CA ARG A 68 -17.68 14.01 4.99
C ARG A 68 -16.21 13.76 5.31
N ALA A 69 -15.90 12.73 6.13
CA ALA A 69 -14.53 12.33 6.41
C ALA A 69 -13.79 11.94 5.12
N PHE A 70 -14.40 11.09 4.28
CA PHE A 70 -13.85 10.69 2.99
C PHE A 70 -13.58 11.91 2.11
N SER A 71 -14.56 12.80 1.96
CA SER A 71 -14.44 13.99 1.10
C SER A 71 -13.31 14.92 1.54
N ALA A 72 -13.23 15.19 2.84
CA ALA A 72 -12.17 16.07 3.37
C ALA A 72 -10.77 15.45 3.18
N LEU A 73 -10.61 14.16 3.49
CA LEU A 73 -9.34 13.48 3.35
C LEU A 73 -8.89 13.34 1.89
N ALA A 74 -9.82 13.04 0.97
CA ALA A 74 -9.52 12.96 -0.45
C ALA A 74 -9.15 14.32 -1.03
N ALA A 75 -9.83 15.41 -0.62
CA ALA A 75 -9.50 16.76 -1.03
C ALA A 75 -8.09 17.18 -0.58
N ILE A 76 -7.73 16.89 0.69
CA ILE A 76 -6.38 17.17 1.22
C ILE A 76 -5.33 16.34 0.47
N ALA A 77 -5.57 15.05 0.26
CA ALA A 77 -4.64 14.19 -0.46
C ALA A 77 -4.45 14.63 -1.92
N SER A 78 -5.51 15.02 -2.60
CA SER A 78 -5.48 15.54 -3.98
C SER A 78 -4.71 16.87 -4.06
N ALA A 79 -5.00 17.82 -3.19
CA ALA A 79 -4.27 19.08 -3.11
C ALA A 79 -2.79 18.87 -2.79
N GLY A 80 -2.48 18.01 -1.80
CA GLY A 80 -1.10 17.64 -1.48
C GLY A 80 -0.34 17.05 -2.66
N THR A 81 -1.01 16.26 -3.50
CA THR A 81 -0.42 15.70 -4.71
C THR A 81 0.03 16.78 -5.70
N LEU A 82 -0.77 17.84 -5.89
CA LEU A 82 -0.40 18.97 -6.76
C LEU A 82 0.69 19.85 -6.13
N LEU A 83 0.68 20.01 -4.81
CA LEU A 83 1.73 20.75 -4.10
C LEU A 83 3.11 20.13 -4.26
N LEU A 84 3.23 18.80 -4.42
CA LEU A 84 4.51 18.13 -4.67
C LEU A 84 5.21 18.65 -5.93
N VAL A 85 4.46 18.95 -6.99
CA VAL A 85 5.05 19.44 -8.25
C VAL A 85 5.29 20.95 -8.23
N LEU A 86 4.56 21.69 -7.38
CA LEU A 86 4.72 23.15 -7.24
C LEU A 86 5.88 23.52 -6.31
N MET A 87 6.19 22.68 -5.34
CA MET A 87 7.17 22.93 -4.29
C MET A 87 8.18 21.78 -4.23
N ILE A 88 9.23 21.85 -5.05
CA ILE A 88 10.26 20.81 -5.13
C ILE A 88 11.31 21.06 -4.04
N ASP A 89 10.98 20.58 -2.84
CA ASP A 89 11.84 20.69 -1.66
C ASP A 89 11.69 19.45 -0.77
N PRO A 90 12.80 18.85 -0.31
CA PRO A 90 12.76 17.61 0.48
C PRO A 90 11.94 17.70 1.77
N ALA A 91 12.01 18.82 2.50
CA ALA A 91 11.27 18.99 3.75
C ALA A 91 9.76 19.13 3.47
N THR A 92 9.41 19.92 2.46
CA THR A 92 8.03 20.09 2.00
C THR A 92 7.45 18.76 1.52
N TRP A 93 8.19 17.99 0.73
CA TRP A 93 7.76 16.68 0.28
C TRP A 93 7.55 15.71 1.44
N SER A 94 8.43 15.72 2.43
CA SER A 94 8.27 14.88 3.62
C SER A 94 7.01 15.24 4.42
N ALA A 95 6.72 16.54 4.58
CA ALA A 95 5.50 17.01 5.25
C ALA A 95 4.23 16.61 4.48
N ILE A 96 4.22 16.79 3.15
CA ILE A 96 3.11 16.39 2.29
C ILE A 96 2.92 14.87 2.32
N ARG A 97 4.01 14.10 2.33
CA ARG A 97 3.96 12.64 2.44
C ARG A 97 3.35 12.19 3.76
N PHE A 98 3.71 12.84 4.87
CA PHE A 98 3.09 12.57 6.18
C PHE A 98 1.58 12.84 6.14
N ALA A 99 1.17 14.00 5.63
CA ALA A 99 -0.24 14.36 5.47
C ALA A 99 -0.98 13.38 4.55
N SER A 100 -0.37 12.97 3.43
CA SER A 100 -0.92 11.98 2.51
C SER A 100 -1.11 10.64 3.20
N GLY A 101 -0.12 10.16 3.96
CA GLY A 101 -0.23 8.91 4.73
C GLY A 101 -1.41 8.93 5.69
N PHE A 102 -1.58 10.03 6.44
CA PHE A 102 -2.73 10.24 7.32
C PHE A 102 -4.07 10.16 6.55
N CYS A 103 -4.14 10.87 5.42
CA CYS A 103 -5.35 10.87 4.59
C CYS A 103 -5.67 9.47 4.05
N PHE A 104 -4.69 8.76 3.50
CA PHE A 104 -4.92 7.43 2.93
C PHE A 104 -5.30 6.38 3.97
N ALA A 105 -4.72 6.43 5.18
CA ALA A 105 -5.17 5.58 6.28
C ALA A 105 -6.67 5.78 6.58
N GLY A 106 -7.09 7.04 6.61
CA GLY A 106 -8.50 7.38 6.80
C GLY A 106 -9.39 6.92 5.67
N LEU A 107 -8.99 7.17 4.42
CA LEU A 107 -9.75 6.80 3.23
C LEU A 107 -9.94 5.28 3.14
N PHE A 108 -8.91 4.49 3.41
CA PHE A 108 -8.99 3.02 3.42
C PHE A 108 -9.91 2.53 4.55
N THR A 109 -9.77 3.08 5.76
CA THR A 109 -10.63 2.71 6.89
C THR A 109 -12.10 3.02 6.61
N VAL A 110 -12.42 4.16 5.96
CA VAL A 110 -13.78 4.49 5.56
C VAL A 110 -14.35 3.47 4.58
N ILE A 111 -13.58 3.12 3.53
CA ILE A 111 -14.00 2.11 2.53
C ILE A 111 -14.22 0.75 3.19
N GLU A 112 -13.28 0.29 4.00
CA GLU A 112 -13.37 -1.00 4.69
C GLU A 112 -14.52 -1.05 5.68
N SER A 113 -14.79 0.04 6.39
CA SER A 113 -15.94 0.18 7.29
C SER A 113 -17.26 0.00 6.53
N TRP A 114 -17.41 0.63 5.35
CA TRP A 114 -18.59 0.46 4.51
C TRP A 114 -18.72 -0.95 3.93
N LEU A 115 -17.61 -1.52 3.44
CA LEU A 115 -17.61 -2.89 2.93
C LEU A 115 -18.01 -3.90 4.01
N ASN A 116 -17.54 -3.71 5.24
CA ASN A 116 -17.83 -4.62 6.34
C ASN A 116 -19.28 -4.50 6.85
N SER A 117 -19.86 -3.30 6.84
CA SER A 117 -21.22 -3.06 7.33
C SER A 117 -22.30 -3.31 6.27
N GLY A 118 -21.97 -3.14 4.99
CA GLY A 118 -22.92 -3.31 3.88
C GLY A 118 -23.14 -4.75 3.42
N VAL A 119 -22.52 -5.75 4.09
CA VAL A 119 -22.53 -7.14 3.64
C VAL A 119 -22.90 -8.10 4.77
N ALA A 120 -23.80 -9.04 4.48
CA ALA A 120 -24.08 -10.14 5.39
C ALA A 120 -22.83 -10.99 5.68
N ASN A 121 -22.69 -11.53 6.87
CA ASN A 121 -21.50 -12.29 7.29
C ASN A 121 -21.12 -13.41 6.32
N ARG A 122 -22.10 -14.08 5.70
CA ARG A 122 -21.89 -15.18 4.74
C ARG A 122 -21.18 -14.72 3.45
N ASP A 123 -21.37 -13.47 3.02
CA ASP A 123 -20.84 -12.94 1.77
C ASP A 123 -19.60 -12.06 1.98
N ARG A 124 -19.24 -11.78 3.23
CA ARG A 124 -18.14 -10.86 3.60
C ARG A 124 -16.81 -11.28 3.00
N ALA A 125 -16.43 -12.56 3.13
CA ALA A 125 -15.19 -13.09 2.58
C ALA A 125 -15.10 -12.90 1.07
N ARG A 126 -16.21 -13.11 0.36
CA ARG A 126 -16.30 -12.95 -1.10
C ARG A 126 -16.11 -11.48 -1.51
N VAL A 127 -16.75 -10.54 -0.81
CA VAL A 127 -16.62 -9.11 -1.12
C VAL A 127 -15.21 -8.61 -0.83
N LEU A 128 -14.61 -9.03 0.28
CA LEU A 128 -13.22 -8.69 0.60
C LEU A 128 -12.24 -9.28 -0.42
N ALA A 129 -12.49 -10.48 -0.94
CA ALA A 129 -11.68 -11.06 -2.02
C ALA A 129 -11.77 -10.22 -3.31
N PHE A 130 -12.98 -9.79 -3.71
CA PHE A 130 -13.14 -8.88 -4.84
C PHE A 130 -12.44 -7.52 -4.62
N TYR A 131 -12.58 -6.95 -3.43
CA TYR A 131 -11.86 -5.72 -3.08
C TYR A 131 -10.35 -5.89 -3.21
N ARG A 132 -9.81 -7.03 -2.78
CA ARG A 132 -8.38 -7.33 -2.89
C ARG A 132 -7.91 -7.49 -4.33
N ILE A 133 -8.72 -8.10 -5.20
CA ILE A 133 -8.42 -8.20 -6.64
C ILE A 133 -8.40 -6.79 -7.27
N ILE A 134 -9.38 -5.94 -6.92
CA ILE A 134 -9.44 -4.56 -7.39
C ILE A 134 -8.21 -3.77 -6.89
N ASP A 135 -7.82 -3.92 -5.63
CA ASP A 135 -6.63 -3.28 -5.05
C ASP A 135 -5.38 -3.62 -5.87
N ILE A 136 -5.08 -4.90 -6.02
CA ILE A 136 -3.90 -5.36 -6.75
C ILE A 136 -3.93 -4.90 -8.21
N GLY A 137 -5.08 -5.07 -8.87
CA GLY A 137 -5.26 -4.69 -10.27
C GLY A 137 -5.14 -3.19 -10.49
N ALA A 138 -5.75 -2.38 -9.63
CA ALA A 138 -5.71 -0.92 -9.72
C ALA A 138 -4.31 -0.38 -9.41
N VAL A 139 -3.68 -0.84 -8.34
CA VAL A 139 -2.31 -0.43 -7.97
C VAL A 139 -1.32 -0.81 -9.06
N THR A 140 -1.38 -2.05 -9.57
CA THR A 140 -0.45 -2.52 -10.61
C THR A 140 -0.72 -1.83 -11.96
N GLY A 141 -1.99 -1.74 -12.36
CA GLY A 141 -2.36 -1.12 -13.64
C GLY A 141 -2.03 0.38 -13.68
N ALA A 142 -2.29 1.10 -12.60
CA ALA A 142 -2.00 2.52 -12.50
C ALA A 142 -0.50 2.83 -12.63
N GLN A 143 0.41 1.94 -12.21
CA GLN A 143 1.86 2.13 -12.39
C GLN A 143 2.23 2.44 -13.84
N PHE A 144 1.54 1.84 -14.80
CA PHE A 144 1.80 2.04 -16.23
C PHE A 144 1.35 3.40 -16.76
N LEU A 145 0.68 4.23 -15.97
CA LEU A 145 0.43 5.64 -16.31
C LEU A 145 1.70 6.49 -16.21
N ILE A 146 2.71 6.08 -15.41
CA ILE A 146 3.96 6.83 -15.27
C ILE A 146 4.71 6.91 -16.61
N PRO A 147 5.01 5.82 -17.33
CA PRO A 147 5.69 5.93 -18.61
C PRO A 147 4.84 6.58 -19.72
N VAL A 148 3.49 6.57 -19.60
CA VAL A 148 2.60 7.22 -20.57
C VAL A 148 2.60 8.74 -20.42
N PHE A 149 2.57 9.26 -19.20
CA PHE A 149 2.50 10.70 -18.92
C PHE A 149 3.86 11.33 -18.60
N GLY A 150 4.92 10.53 -18.46
CA GLY A 150 6.24 10.97 -18.03
C GLY A 150 6.36 11.15 -16.52
N ALA A 151 7.51 10.78 -15.95
CA ALA A 151 7.78 10.94 -14.53
C ALA A 151 8.24 12.36 -14.14
N ASP A 152 8.76 13.11 -15.10
CA ASP A 152 9.41 14.42 -15.00
C ASP A 152 8.44 15.60 -15.13
N GLY A 153 7.22 15.35 -15.62
CA GLY A 153 6.25 16.39 -15.91
C GLY A 153 5.17 16.59 -14.84
N PHE A 154 4.37 17.64 -15.03
CA PHE A 154 3.16 17.93 -14.24
C PHE A 154 2.06 16.90 -14.47
N SER A 155 2.00 16.31 -15.68
CA SER A 155 0.87 15.55 -16.18
C SER A 155 0.51 14.34 -15.30
N VAL A 156 1.49 13.55 -14.86
CA VAL A 156 1.24 12.37 -14.03
C VAL A 156 0.74 12.74 -12.63
N PHE A 157 1.20 13.85 -12.05
CA PHE A 157 0.69 14.38 -10.77
C PHE A 157 -0.74 14.88 -10.92
N ALA A 158 -1.07 15.54 -12.04
CA ALA A 158 -2.43 15.94 -12.35
C ALA A 158 -3.36 14.72 -12.49
N VAL A 159 -2.95 13.69 -13.23
CA VAL A 159 -3.72 12.42 -13.36
C VAL A 159 -3.94 11.77 -12.00
N MET A 160 -2.93 11.70 -11.15
CA MET A 160 -3.04 11.15 -9.80
C MET A 160 -4.02 11.96 -8.94
N SER A 161 -3.95 13.30 -8.98
CA SER A 161 -4.87 14.19 -8.29
C SER A 161 -6.32 14.02 -8.80
N ILE A 162 -6.50 13.91 -10.12
CA ILE A 162 -7.79 13.63 -10.75
C ILE A 162 -8.35 12.28 -10.28
N MET A 163 -7.54 11.23 -10.24
CA MET A 163 -7.98 9.92 -9.75
C MET A 163 -8.47 10.00 -8.30
N ILE A 164 -7.69 10.65 -7.41
CA ILE A 164 -8.08 10.82 -6.01
C ILE A 164 -9.40 11.61 -5.92
N THR A 165 -9.54 12.69 -6.68
CA THR A 165 -10.77 13.51 -6.69
C THR A 165 -11.95 12.76 -7.29
N LEU A 166 -11.79 12.05 -8.40
CA LEU A 166 -12.85 11.27 -9.02
C LEU A 166 -13.34 10.12 -8.14
N SER A 167 -12.54 9.61 -7.23
CA SER A 167 -13.00 8.61 -6.27
C SER A 167 -14.13 9.13 -5.36
N LEU A 168 -14.27 10.45 -5.21
CA LEU A 168 -15.37 11.09 -4.47
C LEU A 168 -16.73 10.90 -5.13
N VAL A 169 -16.78 10.87 -6.47
CA VAL A 169 -18.04 10.88 -7.22
C VAL A 169 -18.90 9.65 -6.88
N PRO A 170 -18.40 8.40 -6.99
CA PRO A 170 -19.22 7.24 -6.63
C PRO A 170 -19.61 7.21 -5.14
N VAL A 171 -18.75 7.73 -4.26
CA VAL A 171 -19.02 7.80 -2.82
C VAL A 171 -20.14 8.82 -2.52
N SER A 172 -20.12 9.97 -3.20
CA SER A 172 -21.12 11.04 -3.00
C SER A 172 -22.48 10.68 -3.57
N LEU A 173 -22.51 9.89 -4.64
CA LEU A 173 -23.74 9.45 -5.34
C LEU A 173 -24.26 8.11 -4.79
N GLY A 174 -23.45 7.41 -4.00
CA GLY A 174 -23.79 6.11 -3.43
C GLY A 174 -24.84 6.17 -2.31
N ASP A 175 -25.08 5.02 -1.68
CA ASP A 175 -26.04 4.90 -0.60
C ASP A 175 -25.68 5.84 0.58
N ARG A 176 -26.66 6.58 1.06
CA ARG A 176 -26.54 7.50 2.21
C ARG A 176 -26.50 6.79 3.55
N SER A 177 -26.43 5.46 3.56
CA SER A 177 -26.28 4.71 4.81
C SER A 177 -24.96 5.13 5.50
N ASN A 178 -25.07 5.56 6.73
CA ASN A 178 -23.92 5.93 7.54
C ASN A 178 -23.66 4.76 8.51
N PRO A 179 -22.75 3.83 8.16
CA PRO A 179 -22.51 2.67 8.99
C PRO A 179 -21.95 3.09 10.36
N VAL A 180 -22.06 2.19 11.34
CA VAL A 180 -21.47 2.43 12.65
C VAL A 180 -19.96 2.56 12.49
N PRO A 181 -19.36 3.68 12.94
CA PRO A 181 -17.91 3.85 12.89
C PRO A 181 -17.20 2.72 13.65
N PRO A 182 -16.01 2.29 13.18
CA PRO A 182 -15.24 1.29 13.90
C PRO A 182 -14.90 1.76 15.32
N ALA A 183 -14.73 0.80 16.24
CA ALA A 183 -14.33 1.08 17.61
C ALA A 183 -12.98 1.83 17.65
N ASP A 184 -12.79 2.64 18.69
CA ASP A 184 -11.52 3.33 18.87
C ASP A 184 -10.39 2.31 19.07
N VAL A 185 -9.34 2.47 18.31
CA VAL A 185 -8.15 1.62 18.42
C VAL A 185 -7.42 1.97 19.72
N ARG A 186 -7.28 0.98 20.60
CA ARG A 186 -6.41 1.07 21.78
C ARG A 186 -5.18 0.20 21.53
N LEU A 187 -4.02 0.83 21.45
CA LEU A 187 -2.76 0.12 21.31
C LEU A 187 -2.33 -0.40 22.69
N ASP A 188 -2.50 -1.69 22.93
CA ASP A 188 -1.92 -2.38 24.09
C ASP A 188 -0.75 -3.27 23.60
N LEU A 189 0.37 -2.61 23.31
CA LEU A 189 1.59 -3.27 22.83
C LEU A 189 2.11 -4.31 23.85
N GLY A 190 1.94 -4.05 25.14
CA GLY A 190 2.37 -4.96 26.19
C GLY A 190 1.57 -6.27 26.18
N ARG A 191 0.27 -6.18 25.94
CA ARG A 191 -0.61 -7.36 25.81
C ARG A 191 -0.26 -8.16 24.56
N VAL A 192 -0.14 -7.50 23.40
CA VAL A 192 0.17 -8.16 22.12
C VAL A 192 1.57 -8.83 22.17
N TRP A 193 2.56 -8.18 22.81
CA TRP A 193 3.88 -8.76 23.03
C TRP A 193 3.82 -10.04 23.88
N ARG A 194 3.03 -10.04 24.94
CA ARG A 194 2.86 -11.24 25.80
C ARG A 194 2.16 -12.40 25.09
N ILE A 195 1.25 -12.10 24.17
CA ILE A 195 0.55 -13.11 23.38
C ILE A 195 1.50 -13.77 22.37
N SER A 196 2.20 -13.00 21.56
CA SER A 196 3.07 -13.53 20.53
C SER A 196 4.21 -12.57 20.15
N PRO A 197 5.38 -12.68 20.82
CA PRO A 197 6.56 -11.90 20.42
C PRO A 197 6.98 -12.13 18.97
N VAL A 198 6.89 -13.37 18.49
CA VAL A 198 7.22 -13.74 17.10
C VAL A 198 6.28 -13.03 16.12
N GLY A 199 4.98 -12.98 16.42
CA GLY A 199 4.01 -12.27 15.58
C GLY A 199 4.29 -10.77 15.53
N VAL A 200 4.62 -10.15 16.68
CA VAL A 200 4.97 -8.72 16.76
C VAL A 200 6.22 -8.41 15.95
N ILE A 201 7.30 -9.14 16.20
CA ILE A 201 8.57 -8.96 15.46
C ILE A 201 8.36 -9.20 13.97
N GLY A 202 7.62 -10.25 13.60
CA GLY A 202 7.28 -10.55 12.22
C GLY A 202 6.52 -9.40 11.55
N CYS A 203 5.47 -8.87 12.18
CA CYS A 203 4.70 -7.75 11.63
C CYS A 203 5.56 -6.48 11.47
N VAL A 204 6.43 -6.17 12.44
CA VAL A 204 7.35 -5.03 12.37
C VAL A 204 8.36 -5.21 11.24
N ALA A 205 9.03 -6.37 11.18
CA ALA A 205 10.00 -6.68 10.13
C ALA A 205 9.39 -6.59 8.73
N VAL A 206 8.19 -7.15 8.55
CA VAL A 206 7.46 -7.08 7.27
C VAL A 206 7.03 -5.66 6.95
N GLY A 207 6.60 -4.88 7.95
CA GLY A 207 6.29 -3.46 7.78
C GLY A 207 7.48 -2.68 7.22
N ILE A 208 8.67 -2.90 7.79
CA ILE A 208 9.93 -2.30 7.32
C ILE A 208 10.25 -2.78 5.90
N THR A 209 10.17 -4.08 5.63
CA THR A 209 10.48 -4.66 4.32
C THR A 209 9.54 -4.14 3.23
N ASN A 210 8.23 -4.11 3.48
CA ASN A 210 7.25 -3.60 2.52
C ASN A 210 7.39 -2.10 2.29
N SER A 211 7.69 -1.33 3.35
CA SER A 211 7.96 0.10 3.24
C SER A 211 9.21 0.36 2.40
N ALA A 212 10.30 -0.35 2.68
CA ALA A 212 11.54 -0.28 1.90
C ALA A 212 11.30 -0.66 0.44
N PHE A 213 10.60 -1.76 0.18
CA PHE A 213 10.25 -2.17 -1.18
C PHE A 213 9.48 -1.08 -1.92
N ARG A 214 8.41 -0.56 -1.35
CA ARG A 214 7.57 0.47 -2.01
C ARG A 214 8.31 1.78 -2.27
N THR A 215 9.29 2.13 -1.43
CA THR A 215 9.98 3.43 -1.51
C THR A 215 11.31 3.34 -2.26
N LEU A 216 12.09 2.28 -2.03
CA LEU A 216 13.45 2.17 -2.53
C LEU A 216 13.58 1.29 -3.79
N SER A 217 12.63 0.40 -4.08
CA SER A 217 12.74 -0.44 -5.27
C SER A 217 12.73 0.34 -6.58
N PRO A 218 11.96 1.45 -6.74
CA PRO A 218 12.07 2.29 -7.94
C PRO A 218 13.44 2.97 -8.04
N VAL A 219 14.00 3.44 -6.91
CA VAL A 219 15.33 4.06 -6.85
C VAL A 219 16.42 3.05 -7.23
N TYR A 220 16.33 1.84 -6.68
CA TYR A 220 17.25 0.75 -7.02
C TYR A 220 17.20 0.42 -8.52
N ALA A 221 16.02 0.26 -9.08
CA ALA A 221 15.85 -0.07 -10.49
C ALA A 221 16.38 1.05 -11.41
N GLU A 222 16.23 2.32 -11.03
CA GLU A 222 16.80 3.46 -11.73
C GLU A 222 18.33 3.47 -11.65
N GLN A 223 18.91 3.23 -10.47
CA GLN A 223 20.36 3.20 -10.26
C GLN A 223 21.08 2.11 -11.06
N ILE A 224 20.42 0.99 -11.33
CA ILE A 224 20.95 -0.06 -12.20
C ILE A 224 20.67 0.20 -13.70
N GLY A 225 20.23 1.41 -14.04
CA GLY A 225 20.07 1.88 -15.43
C GLY A 225 18.79 1.40 -16.13
N MET A 226 17.74 1.03 -15.39
CA MET A 226 16.46 0.65 -15.99
C MET A 226 15.72 1.88 -16.55
N SER A 227 15.10 1.74 -17.71
CA SER A 227 14.16 2.74 -18.23
C SER A 227 12.94 2.88 -17.32
N VAL A 228 12.22 4.01 -17.37
CA VAL A 228 11.00 4.25 -16.56
C VAL A 228 10.00 3.10 -16.71
N THR A 229 9.80 2.59 -17.91
CA THR A 229 8.92 1.44 -18.18
C THR A 229 9.40 0.17 -17.46
N ASN A 230 10.71 -0.07 -17.46
CA ASN A 230 11.28 -1.23 -16.76
C ASN A 230 11.22 -1.07 -15.23
N VAL A 231 11.39 0.15 -14.70
CA VAL A 231 11.18 0.43 -13.26
C VAL A 231 9.76 0.10 -12.85
N VAL A 232 8.78 0.57 -13.60
CA VAL A 232 7.35 0.29 -13.35
C VAL A 232 7.07 -1.22 -13.43
N THR A 233 7.61 -1.90 -14.44
CA THR A 233 7.47 -3.36 -14.60
C THR A 233 8.12 -4.10 -13.42
N PHE A 234 9.28 -3.66 -12.95
CA PHE A 234 9.98 -4.22 -11.80
C PHE A 234 9.13 -4.13 -10.52
N VAL A 235 8.62 -2.95 -10.20
CA VAL A 235 7.74 -2.76 -9.03
C VAL A 235 6.48 -3.61 -9.15
N SER A 236 5.85 -3.59 -10.33
CA SER A 236 4.64 -4.36 -10.61
C SER A 236 4.86 -5.87 -10.49
N ALA A 237 6.00 -6.38 -10.97
CA ALA A 237 6.35 -7.78 -10.86
C ALA A 237 6.44 -8.24 -9.39
N GLY A 238 7.03 -7.43 -8.50
CA GLY A 238 7.07 -7.72 -7.08
C GLY A 238 5.67 -7.76 -6.44
N ILE A 239 4.80 -6.80 -6.78
CA ILE A 239 3.42 -6.76 -6.28
C ILE A 239 2.64 -7.98 -6.74
N VAL A 240 2.73 -8.34 -8.03
CA VAL A 240 2.05 -9.50 -8.61
C VAL A 240 2.57 -10.80 -8.02
N GLY A 241 3.90 -10.92 -7.82
CA GLY A 241 4.50 -12.08 -7.16
C GLY A 241 3.90 -12.32 -5.76
N GLY A 242 3.82 -11.27 -4.96
CA GLY A 242 3.20 -11.32 -3.63
C GLY A 242 1.73 -11.73 -3.68
N ALA A 243 0.97 -11.16 -4.60
CA ALA A 243 -0.45 -11.44 -4.76
C ALA A 243 -0.74 -12.90 -5.16
N LEU A 244 0.00 -13.42 -6.13
CA LEU A 244 -0.21 -14.79 -6.64
C LEU A 244 0.16 -15.86 -5.63
N ILE A 245 1.22 -15.65 -4.86
CA ILE A 245 1.74 -16.66 -3.93
C ILE A 245 1.11 -16.55 -2.54
N GLN A 246 0.40 -15.46 -2.24
CA GLN A 246 -0.25 -15.27 -0.94
C GLN A 246 -1.25 -16.40 -0.63
N TYR A 247 -2.06 -16.83 -1.60
CA TYR A 247 -3.03 -17.91 -1.39
C TYR A 247 -2.36 -19.28 -1.19
N PRO A 248 -1.42 -19.74 -2.06
CA PRO A 248 -0.68 -20.99 -1.86
C PRO A 248 0.05 -21.06 -0.52
N LEU A 249 0.72 -19.98 -0.10
CA LEU A 249 1.44 -19.94 1.18
C LEU A 249 0.48 -19.93 2.37
N GLY A 250 -0.66 -19.26 2.28
CA GLY A 250 -1.70 -19.31 3.30
C GLY A 250 -2.22 -20.74 3.48
N TYR A 251 -2.56 -21.42 2.37
CA TYR A 251 -3.01 -22.79 2.39
C TYR A 251 -1.96 -23.77 2.95
N LEU A 252 -0.68 -23.55 2.64
CA LEU A 252 0.41 -24.33 3.20
C LEU A 252 0.54 -24.11 4.71
N SER A 253 0.39 -22.86 5.16
CA SER A 253 0.45 -22.47 6.58
C SER A 253 -0.70 -23.07 7.42
N ASP A 254 -1.84 -23.36 6.79
CA ASP A 254 -2.97 -23.99 7.48
C ASP A 254 -2.78 -25.50 7.64
N ARG A 255 -1.88 -26.13 6.87
CA ARG A 255 -1.61 -27.58 6.88
C ARG A 255 -0.30 -27.97 7.53
N TRP A 256 0.68 -27.08 7.51
CA TRP A 256 2.01 -27.28 8.10
C TRP A 256 2.16 -26.46 9.37
N GLU A 257 3.23 -26.72 10.10
CA GLU A 257 3.57 -25.90 11.25
C GLU A 257 3.83 -24.44 10.82
N ARG A 258 3.06 -23.49 11.33
CA ARG A 258 3.15 -22.08 10.94
C ARG A 258 4.54 -21.47 11.07
N ARG A 259 5.31 -21.91 12.08
CA ARG A 259 6.69 -21.47 12.26
C ARG A 259 7.60 -21.92 11.13
N ALA A 260 7.44 -23.16 10.66
CA ALA A 260 8.21 -23.68 9.54
C ALA A 260 7.92 -22.91 8.25
N VAL A 261 6.64 -22.59 8.00
CA VAL A 261 6.22 -21.77 6.83
C VAL A 261 6.76 -20.35 6.94
N LEU A 262 6.73 -19.72 8.13
CA LEU A 262 7.33 -18.42 8.37
C LEU A 262 8.85 -18.42 8.10
N LEU A 263 9.57 -19.42 8.57
CA LEU A 263 11.00 -19.56 8.33
C LEU A 263 11.31 -19.76 6.85
N LEU A 264 10.59 -20.66 6.17
CA LEU A 264 10.72 -20.88 4.73
C LEU A 264 10.50 -19.60 3.94
N THR A 265 9.42 -18.88 4.26
CA THR A 265 9.04 -17.65 3.58
C THR A 265 10.06 -16.54 3.83
N THR A 266 10.56 -16.41 5.05
CA THR A 266 11.62 -15.45 5.40
C THR A 266 12.93 -15.77 4.70
N ALA A 267 13.33 -17.05 4.69
CA ALA A 267 14.55 -17.50 4.01
C ALA A 267 14.45 -17.30 2.48
N GLY A 268 13.28 -17.57 1.90
CA GLY A 268 13.00 -17.30 0.48
C GLY A 268 13.10 -15.81 0.13
N ALA A 269 12.53 -14.94 0.96
CA ALA A 269 12.62 -13.48 0.78
C ALA A 269 14.08 -13.00 0.90
N LEU A 270 14.82 -13.48 1.89
CA LEU A 270 16.25 -13.15 2.07
C LEU A 270 17.08 -13.63 0.86
N GLY A 271 16.88 -14.89 0.44
CA GLY A 271 17.60 -15.44 -0.71
C GLY A 271 17.33 -14.65 -2.00
N ALA A 272 16.07 -14.27 -2.25
CA ALA A 272 15.72 -13.45 -3.41
C ALA A 272 16.31 -12.02 -3.31
N ALA A 273 16.33 -11.41 -2.12
CA ALA A 273 16.95 -10.11 -1.91
C ALA A 273 18.46 -10.15 -2.16
N LEU A 274 19.16 -11.17 -1.65
CA LEU A 274 20.58 -11.38 -1.92
C LEU A 274 20.84 -11.62 -3.41
N ALA A 275 20.01 -12.43 -4.07
CA ALA A 275 20.12 -12.66 -5.50
C ALA A 275 19.94 -11.36 -6.30
N LEU A 276 19.02 -10.46 -5.93
CA LEU A 276 18.89 -9.14 -6.54
C LEU A 276 20.17 -8.32 -6.44
N VAL A 277 20.88 -8.37 -5.30
CA VAL A 277 22.16 -7.67 -5.12
C VAL A 277 23.25 -8.27 -6.01
N PHE A 278 23.39 -9.60 -6.04
CA PHE A 278 24.45 -10.26 -6.81
C PHE A 278 24.22 -10.24 -8.33
N PHE A 279 22.97 -10.22 -8.76
CA PHE A 279 22.60 -10.28 -10.18
C PHE A 279 22.03 -8.96 -10.72
N ALA A 280 22.26 -7.83 -10.05
CA ALA A 280 21.76 -6.52 -10.45
C ALA A 280 22.09 -6.16 -11.91
N GLY A 281 23.29 -6.51 -12.40
CA GLY A 281 23.75 -6.24 -13.75
C GLY A 281 23.33 -7.25 -14.84
N SER A 282 22.56 -8.31 -14.50
CA SER A 282 22.24 -9.42 -15.43
C SER A 282 21.12 -9.10 -16.43
N GLY A 283 20.67 -7.84 -16.51
CA GLY A 283 19.64 -7.40 -17.44
C GLY A 283 18.22 -7.38 -16.84
N PRO A 284 17.26 -6.73 -17.53
CA PRO A 284 15.93 -6.47 -16.99
C PRO A 284 15.14 -7.72 -16.64
N LEU A 285 15.18 -8.74 -17.50
CA LEU A 285 14.39 -9.97 -17.31
C LEU A 285 14.79 -10.72 -16.03
N ALA A 286 16.08 -10.85 -15.76
CA ALA A 286 16.58 -11.49 -14.55
C ALA A 286 16.09 -10.73 -13.29
N ASN A 287 16.18 -9.42 -13.31
CA ASN A 287 15.68 -8.58 -12.22
C ASN A 287 14.16 -8.69 -12.03
N PHE A 288 13.36 -8.78 -13.10
CA PHE A 288 11.91 -8.98 -13.01
C PHE A 288 11.57 -10.33 -12.35
N VAL A 289 12.26 -11.39 -12.72
CA VAL A 289 12.06 -12.72 -12.11
C VAL A 289 12.48 -12.70 -10.63
N LEU A 290 13.61 -12.10 -10.31
CA LEU A 290 14.10 -12.04 -8.93
C LEU A 290 13.20 -11.20 -8.02
N VAL A 291 12.72 -10.04 -8.49
CA VAL A 291 11.81 -9.21 -7.70
C VAL A 291 10.42 -9.85 -7.57
N PHE A 292 9.96 -10.58 -8.59
CA PHE A 292 8.75 -11.39 -8.50
C PHE A 292 8.88 -12.44 -7.39
N ILE A 293 9.99 -13.18 -7.33
CA ILE A 293 10.28 -14.17 -6.29
C ILE A 293 10.39 -13.48 -4.91
N PHE A 294 11.07 -12.32 -4.85
CA PHE A 294 11.14 -11.54 -3.61
C PHE A 294 9.75 -11.17 -3.11
N GLY A 295 8.89 -10.60 -3.98
CA GLY A 295 7.51 -10.25 -3.64
C GLY A 295 6.69 -11.46 -3.21
N ALA A 296 6.86 -12.59 -3.91
CA ALA A 296 6.18 -13.86 -3.61
C ALA A 296 6.42 -14.34 -2.18
N PHE A 297 7.61 -14.12 -1.63
CA PHE A 297 7.95 -14.50 -0.27
C PHE A 297 7.78 -13.36 0.75
N ALA A 298 8.12 -12.12 0.40
CA ALA A 298 8.11 -11.01 1.34
C ALA A 298 6.69 -10.52 1.70
N MET A 299 5.79 -10.42 0.72
CA MET A 299 4.46 -9.81 0.98
C MET A 299 3.52 -10.69 1.82
N PRO A 300 3.47 -12.04 1.66
CA PRO A 300 2.63 -12.89 2.48
C PRO A 300 3.04 -12.97 3.95
N LEU A 301 4.28 -12.61 4.29
CA LEU A 301 4.79 -12.66 5.67
C LEU A 301 3.93 -11.89 6.67
N PHE A 302 3.26 -10.80 6.24
CA PHE A 302 2.36 -10.05 7.12
C PHE A 302 1.18 -10.90 7.57
N SER A 303 0.46 -11.50 6.60
CA SER A 303 -0.71 -12.33 6.91
C SER A 303 -0.34 -13.58 7.72
N LEU A 304 0.82 -14.18 7.42
CA LEU A 304 1.33 -15.34 8.17
C LEU A 304 1.71 -14.97 9.61
N SER A 305 2.37 -13.83 9.83
CA SER A 305 2.74 -13.32 11.16
C SER A 305 1.52 -12.96 11.99
N ALA A 306 0.54 -12.30 11.39
CA ALA A 306 -0.73 -11.95 12.02
C ALA A 306 -1.54 -13.21 12.38
N ALA A 307 -1.61 -14.20 11.49
CA ALA A 307 -2.27 -15.47 11.75
C ALA A 307 -1.60 -16.22 12.91
N HIS A 308 -0.26 -16.26 12.94
CA HIS A 308 0.47 -16.86 14.05
C HIS A 308 0.22 -16.16 15.40
N ALA A 309 0.02 -14.85 15.40
CA ALA A 309 -0.34 -14.12 16.62
C ALA A 309 -1.78 -14.43 17.05
N ASN A 310 -2.73 -14.49 16.10
CA ASN A 310 -4.13 -14.78 16.36
C ASN A 310 -4.38 -16.18 16.92
N ASP A 311 -3.59 -17.19 16.53
CA ASP A 311 -3.70 -18.56 17.08
C ASP A 311 -3.32 -18.64 18.55
N ARG A 312 -2.72 -17.61 19.12
CA ARG A 312 -2.25 -17.55 20.51
C ARG A 312 -3.03 -16.55 21.36
N ALA A 313 -3.95 -15.78 20.74
CA ALA A 313 -4.79 -14.80 21.40
C ALA A 313 -6.03 -15.42 22.02
#